data_06e1a0c3fbdb33abca516e22544344bb
#
_entry.id   06e1a0c3fbdb33abca516e22544344bb
#
_cell.length_a   1.000
_cell.length_b   1.000
_cell.length_c   1.000
_cell.angle_alpha   90.00
_cell.angle_beta   90.00
_cell.angle_gamma   90.00
#
_symmetry.space_group_name_H-M   'P 1'
#
loop_
_entity.id
_entity.type
_entity.pdbx_description
1 polymer ?
#
loop_
_entity_poly.entity_id
_entity_poly.type
_entity_poly.pdbx_seq_one_letter_code
_entity_poly.pdbx_strand_id
1 'polypeptide(L)'
;MRKLLHIIIYIGALFLALPTAAFAQGGNFLVVLDAGHGGKDPGTIGSSPRNREKDIAFNITMEVGRLLKNNHPEIKVGYTRSTDVFIELGRRAEIANKAKADLFVSIHVNSLPKDATHYAYGVQSYTLSLNSTGTNLAVEKRENSVIALEGEAAKKYNYNASPESNIMFELMQDHDMKESVAFAKMAQDEMVHTGGRKDMGVRQANLAVLRLTYMPSVLLEVGFISTPEEEKFLMSRDGQNLMAKSIYNAIAKYASQRTGKKAKLEKPSPVPVQTTTPDASSSDTPAATSSATTTPSATTTPSATTNTPSATNGAKKTVYKVQILSGSVKLKSNDKQFKGLKCEMHEKGGRYAYTYGSASTMAEAKKIRQSILDKFPQAFIVTFEE
;
A
#
# COMPACT_ATOMS: atom_id res chain seq x y z
N MET A 1 -34.75 -31.11 -47.08
CA MET A 1 -34.47 -31.01 -45.61
C MET A 1 -33.05 -31.41 -45.23
N ARG A 2 -32.48 -32.56 -45.65
CA ARG A 2 -31.11 -32.95 -45.31
C ARG A 2 -30.02 -31.94 -45.75
N LYS A 3 -30.09 -31.36 -46.93
CA LYS A 3 -29.12 -30.36 -47.44
C LYS A 3 -29.12 -29.06 -46.65
N LEU A 4 -30.30 -28.63 -46.17
CA LEU A 4 -30.44 -27.41 -45.36
C LEU A 4 -29.86 -27.60 -43.96
N LEU A 5 -29.97 -28.80 -43.38
CA LEU A 5 -29.41 -29.17 -42.10
C LEU A 5 -27.85 -29.14 -42.09
N HIS A 6 -27.24 -29.60 -43.22
CA HIS A 6 -25.78 -29.55 -43.33
C HIS A 6 -25.23 -28.13 -43.46
N ILE A 7 -25.96 -27.21 -44.14
CA ILE A 7 -25.58 -25.80 -44.28
C ILE A 7 -25.64 -25.10 -42.91
N ILE A 8 -26.65 -25.39 -42.09
CA ILE A 8 -26.79 -24.81 -40.74
C ILE A 8 -25.69 -25.32 -39.84
N ILE A 9 -25.29 -26.61 -39.92
CA ILE A 9 -24.19 -27.18 -39.15
C ILE A 9 -22.83 -26.56 -39.54
N TYR A 10 -22.60 -26.30 -40.85
CA TYR A 10 -21.36 -25.66 -41.33
C TYR A 10 -21.27 -24.18 -40.94
N ILE A 11 -22.38 -23.45 -40.93
CA ILE A 11 -22.41 -22.05 -40.47
C ILE A 11 -22.23 -21.99 -38.96
N GLY A 12 -22.82 -22.89 -38.18
CA GLY A 12 -22.64 -23.00 -36.75
C GLY A 12 -21.18 -23.35 -36.34
N ALA A 13 -20.54 -24.26 -37.12
CA ALA A 13 -19.14 -24.63 -36.89
C ALA A 13 -18.15 -23.49 -37.26
N LEU A 14 -18.48 -22.66 -38.23
CA LEU A 14 -17.68 -21.50 -38.64
C LEU A 14 -17.74 -20.38 -37.59
N PHE A 15 -18.84 -20.23 -36.85
CA PHE A 15 -18.95 -19.28 -35.73
C PHE A 15 -18.24 -19.73 -34.46
N LEU A 16 -18.02 -21.04 -34.28
CA LEU A 16 -17.27 -21.57 -33.12
C LEU A 16 -15.74 -21.54 -33.31
N ALA A 17 -15.27 -21.27 -34.52
CA ALA A 17 -13.84 -21.22 -34.87
C ALA A 17 -13.31 -19.80 -35.03
N LEU A 18 -14.07 -18.76 -34.63
CA LEU A 18 -13.50 -17.44 -34.49
C LEU A 18 -12.53 -17.49 -33.31
N PRO A 19 -11.19 -17.38 -33.54
CA PRO A 19 -10.30 -17.14 -32.43
C PRO A 19 -10.82 -15.88 -31.78
N THR A 20 -11.07 -15.91 -30.48
CA THR A 20 -11.10 -14.70 -29.67
C THR A 20 -9.70 -14.11 -29.76
N ALA A 21 -9.37 -13.50 -30.88
CA ALA A 21 -8.31 -12.53 -30.93
C ALA A 21 -8.77 -11.45 -29.94
N ALA A 22 -8.36 -11.59 -28.70
CA ALA A 22 -8.28 -10.46 -27.79
C ALA A 22 -7.61 -9.39 -28.65
N PHE A 23 -8.37 -8.36 -29.00
CA PHE A 23 -7.83 -7.19 -29.67
C PHE A 23 -6.79 -6.63 -28.72
N ALA A 24 -5.54 -7.08 -28.85
CA ALA A 24 -4.41 -6.31 -28.46
C ALA A 24 -4.53 -5.05 -29.33
N GLN A 25 -5.25 -4.06 -28.82
CA GLN A 25 -5.18 -2.72 -29.39
C GLN A 25 -3.70 -2.37 -29.30
N GLY A 26 -3.00 -2.34 -30.43
CA GLY A 26 -1.61 -1.91 -30.55
C GLY A 26 -1.48 -0.42 -30.23
N GLY A 27 -2.12 0.00 -29.14
CA GLY A 27 -2.12 1.34 -28.58
C GLY A 27 -0.80 1.63 -27.86
N ASN A 28 -0.42 2.88 -27.84
CA ASN A 28 0.67 3.35 -27.00
C ASN A 28 0.23 3.24 -25.54
N PHE A 29 1.01 2.60 -24.69
CA PHE A 29 0.82 2.59 -23.25
C PHE A 29 1.36 3.89 -22.66
N LEU A 30 0.59 4.57 -21.83
CA LEU A 30 0.99 5.81 -21.16
C LEU A 30 1.15 5.59 -19.65
N VAL A 31 2.38 5.76 -19.16
CA VAL A 31 2.63 5.83 -17.71
C VAL A 31 2.88 7.28 -17.28
N VAL A 32 2.26 7.70 -16.18
CA VAL A 32 2.62 8.94 -15.50
C VAL A 32 3.45 8.58 -14.28
N LEU A 33 4.69 9.07 -14.27
CA LEU A 33 5.63 8.95 -13.17
C LEU A 33 5.51 10.17 -12.26
N ASP A 34 5.33 9.92 -10.98
CA ASP A 34 5.22 10.94 -9.93
C ASP A 34 6.44 10.87 -9.02
N ALA A 35 7.27 11.89 -9.04
CA ALA A 35 8.33 12.06 -8.06
C ALA A 35 7.75 12.69 -6.81
N GLY A 36 7.69 11.95 -5.72
CA GLY A 36 7.14 12.42 -4.44
C GLY A 36 7.75 13.74 -4.00
N HIS A 37 6.97 14.53 -3.24
CA HIS A 37 7.41 15.83 -2.69
C HIS A 37 7.83 16.83 -3.76
N GLY A 38 8.71 17.80 -3.40
CA GLY A 38 9.27 18.79 -4.33
C GLY A 38 9.09 20.26 -3.89
N GLY A 39 9.96 21.13 -4.36
CA GLY A 39 9.96 22.56 -4.01
C GLY A 39 10.06 22.78 -2.50
N LYS A 40 9.03 23.41 -1.91
CA LYS A 40 8.94 23.69 -0.46
C LYS A 40 8.71 22.46 0.42
N ASP A 41 8.35 21.33 -0.17
CA ASP A 41 8.18 20.06 0.53
C ASP A 41 9.42 19.18 0.31
N PRO A 42 10.30 19.04 1.30
CA PRO A 42 11.50 18.22 1.19
C PRO A 42 11.22 16.72 1.30
N GLY A 43 10.03 16.32 1.75
CA GLY A 43 9.79 14.97 2.27
C GLY A 43 10.57 14.72 3.55
N THR A 44 10.90 13.46 3.81
CA THR A 44 11.77 13.11 4.93
C THR A 44 13.19 13.59 4.68
N ILE A 45 13.81 14.14 5.74
CA ILE A 45 15.22 14.55 5.75
C ILE A 45 16.01 13.49 6.52
N GLY A 46 17.06 12.98 5.89
CA GLY A 46 17.95 12.00 6.47
C GLY A 46 18.93 12.57 7.49
N SER A 47 20.11 11.98 7.59
CA SER A 47 21.15 12.38 8.55
C SER A 47 21.74 13.77 8.29
N SER A 48 21.58 14.30 7.08
CA SER A 48 22.03 15.64 6.66
C SER A 48 20.88 16.41 6.02
N PRO A 49 20.78 17.75 6.17
CA PRO A 49 19.80 18.57 5.48
C PRO A 49 19.85 18.48 3.94
N ARG A 50 20.93 17.97 3.39
CA ARG A 50 21.09 17.72 1.94
C ARG A 50 20.52 16.36 1.51
N ASN A 51 20.31 15.43 2.43
CA ASN A 51 19.79 14.09 2.16
C ASN A 51 18.28 14.14 2.26
N ARG A 52 17.61 14.50 1.18
CA ARG A 52 16.17 14.76 1.15
C ARG A 52 15.49 13.72 0.28
N GLU A 53 14.37 13.21 0.74
CA GLU A 53 13.53 12.29 0.01
C GLU A 53 13.17 12.82 -1.39
N LYS A 54 12.75 14.09 -1.49
CA LYS A 54 12.37 14.70 -2.77
C LYS A 54 13.44 14.60 -3.86
N ASP A 55 14.72 14.65 -3.48
CA ASP A 55 15.84 14.60 -4.44
C ASP A 55 16.10 13.16 -4.89
N ILE A 56 16.02 12.21 -3.96
CA ILE A 56 16.16 10.77 -4.26
C ILE A 56 15.01 10.32 -5.16
N ALA A 57 13.77 10.63 -4.77
CA ALA A 57 12.56 10.30 -5.55
C ALA A 57 12.63 10.90 -6.96
N PHE A 58 13.05 12.16 -7.08
CA PHE A 58 13.21 12.83 -8.37
C PHE A 58 14.25 12.14 -9.26
N ASN A 59 15.44 11.86 -8.74
CA ASN A 59 16.52 11.23 -9.51
C ASN A 59 16.08 9.84 -10.01
N ILE A 60 15.49 9.02 -9.16
CA ILE A 60 14.98 7.69 -9.54
C ILE A 60 13.91 7.83 -10.61
N THR A 61 12.93 8.73 -10.42
CA THR A 61 11.82 8.95 -11.36
C THR A 61 12.33 9.36 -12.75
N MET A 62 13.29 10.28 -12.81
CA MET A 62 13.84 10.74 -14.08
C MET A 62 14.62 9.64 -14.79
N GLU A 63 15.34 8.81 -14.03
CA GLU A 63 16.09 7.69 -14.59
C GLU A 63 15.16 6.58 -15.10
N VAL A 64 14.06 6.24 -14.38
CA VAL A 64 13.02 5.33 -14.88
C VAL A 64 12.49 5.81 -16.23
N GLY A 65 12.13 7.08 -16.31
CA GLY A 65 11.59 7.63 -17.54
C GLY A 65 12.61 7.68 -18.68
N ARG A 66 13.89 7.91 -18.39
CA ARG A 66 14.98 7.83 -19.37
C ARG A 66 15.12 6.41 -19.91
N LEU A 67 15.11 5.40 -19.05
CA LEU A 67 15.19 3.99 -19.44
C LEU A 67 14.01 3.57 -20.32
N LEU A 68 12.79 3.97 -19.94
CA LEU A 68 11.58 3.69 -20.72
C LEU A 68 11.66 4.32 -22.12
N LYS A 69 11.96 5.61 -22.20
CA LYS A 69 12.06 6.33 -23.49
C LYS A 69 13.10 5.73 -24.43
N ASN A 70 14.22 5.27 -23.87
CA ASN A 70 15.32 4.71 -24.67
C ASN A 70 15.06 3.29 -25.16
N ASN A 71 14.36 2.48 -24.37
CA ASN A 71 14.20 1.04 -24.63
C ASN A 71 12.80 0.66 -25.13
N HIS A 72 11.78 1.49 -24.86
CA HIS A 72 10.37 1.23 -25.14
C HIS A 72 9.67 2.44 -25.74
N PRO A 73 9.90 2.77 -27.04
CA PRO A 73 9.29 3.93 -27.68
C PRO A 73 7.75 3.86 -27.75
N GLU A 74 7.18 2.66 -27.59
CA GLU A 74 5.73 2.44 -27.47
C GLU A 74 5.16 2.82 -26.11
N ILE A 75 6.01 2.99 -25.08
CA ILE A 75 5.60 3.46 -23.76
C ILE A 75 5.80 4.97 -23.71
N LYS A 76 4.70 5.70 -23.70
CA LYS A 76 4.72 7.14 -23.46
C LYS A 76 4.92 7.41 -21.97
N VAL A 77 5.75 8.41 -21.65
CA VAL A 77 6.09 8.77 -20.29
C VAL A 77 5.67 10.21 -20.02
N GLY A 78 4.71 10.40 -19.13
CA GLY A 78 4.36 11.66 -18.50
C GLY A 78 5.02 11.80 -17.12
N TYR A 79 5.11 13.03 -16.62
CA TYR A 79 5.62 13.33 -15.29
C TYR A 79 4.71 14.31 -14.58
N THR A 80 4.54 14.18 -13.27
CA THR A 80 3.88 15.20 -12.46
C THR A 80 4.76 16.44 -12.31
N ARG A 81 6.06 16.24 -12.15
CA ARG A 81 7.08 17.31 -12.16
C ARG A 81 8.34 16.85 -12.91
N SER A 82 8.98 17.80 -13.57
CA SER A 82 10.27 17.58 -14.27
C SER A 82 11.40 18.49 -13.73
N THR A 83 11.10 19.21 -12.65
CA THR A 83 12.03 20.09 -11.93
C THR A 83 11.71 20.03 -10.42
N ASP A 84 12.51 20.72 -9.59
CA ASP A 84 12.25 20.81 -8.15
C ASP A 84 11.17 21.85 -7.85
N VAL A 85 9.90 21.50 -8.13
CA VAL A 85 8.73 22.32 -7.84
C VAL A 85 7.74 21.57 -6.94
N PHE A 86 7.01 22.30 -6.13
CA PHE A 86 5.91 21.76 -5.33
C PHE A 86 4.68 21.54 -6.20
N ILE A 87 4.13 20.32 -6.17
CA ILE A 87 2.86 19.99 -6.81
C ILE A 87 1.93 19.40 -5.76
N GLU A 88 0.75 19.99 -5.63
CA GLU A 88 -0.31 19.51 -4.74
C GLU A 88 -0.71 18.05 -5.07
N LEU A 89 -1.06 17.25 -4.07
CA LEU A 89 -1.41 15.82 -4.27
C LEU A 89 -2.55 15.64 -5.26
N GLY A 90 -3.61 16.45 -5.14
CA GLY A 90 -4.74 16.41 -6.08
C GLY A 90 -4.34 16.80 -7.50
N ARG A 91 -3.38 17.71 -7.64
CA ARG A 91 -2.87 18.12 -8.96
C ARG A 91 -2.06 17.02 -9.64
N ARG A 92 -1.34 16.19 -8.87
CA ARG A 92 -0.62 15.02 -9.40
C ARG A 92 -1.60 14.02 -10.05
N ALA A 93 -2.67 13.68 -9.32
CA ALA A 93 -3.74 12.84 -9.87
C ALA A 93 -4.43 13.49 -11.09
N GLU A 94 -4.71 14.80 -11.04
CA GLU A 94 -5.32 15.52 -12.15
C GLU A 94 -4.46 15.48 -13.43
N ILE A 95 -3.14 15.59 -13.31
CA ILE A 95 -2.21 15.47 -14.45
C ILE A 95 -2.35 14.10 -15.11
N ALA A 96 -2.35 13.03 -14.31
CA ALA A 96 -2.50 11.66 -14.80
C ALA A 96 -3.87 11.43 -15.45
N ASN A 97 -4.95 11.89 -14.79
CA ASN A 97 -6.32 11.78 -15.28
C ASN A 97 -6.53 12.51 -16.62
N LYS A 98 -6.06 13.76 -16.73
CA LYS A 98 -6.13 14.55 -17.97
C LYS A 98 -5.34 13.92 -19.11
N ALA A 99 -4.21 13.32 -18.80
CA ALA A 99 -3.39 12.59 -19.76
C ALA A 99 -4.02 11.26 -20.19
N LYS A 100 -5.06 10.78 -19.48
CA LYS A 100 -5.66 9.45 -19.65
C LYS A 100 -4.58 8.36 -19.55
N ALA A 101 -3.78 8.43 -18.48
CA ALA A 101 -2.71 7.48 -18.26
C ALA A 101 -3.27 6.06 -18.01
N ASP A 102 -2.53 5.05 -18.50
CA ASP A 102 -2.82 3.63 -18.27
C ASP A 102 -2.28 3.15 -16.92
N LEU A 103 -1.32 3.89 -16.33
CA LEU A 103 -0.69 3.59 -15.06
C LEU A 103 -0.16 4.87 -14.41
N PHE A 104 -0.35 5.01 -13.11
CA PHE A 104 0.25 6.04 -12.28
C PHE A 104 1.20 5.42 -11.26
N VAL A 105 2.46 5.88 -11.22
CA VAL A 105 3.50 5.38 -10.31
C VAL A 105 4.10 6.53 -9.54
N SER A 106 3.82 6.60 -8.24
CA SER A 106 4.40 7.55 -7.30
C SER A 106 5.61 6.92 -6.60
N ILE A 107 6.75 7.62 -6.59
CA ILE A 107 8.03 7.13 -6.06
C ILE A 107 8.42 7.96 -4.86
N HIS A 108 8.61 7.29 -3.73
CA HIS A 108 8.87 7.83 -2.40
C HIS A 108 10.01 7.11 -1.69
N VAL A 109 10.44 7.64 -0.54
CA VAL A 109 11.44 7.03 0.34
C VAL A 109 10.90 6.99 1.75
N ASN A 110 10.71 5.80 2.27
CA ASN A 110 10.15 5.55 3.59
C ASN A 110 11.04 6.09 4.72
N SER A 111 10.45 6.26 5.88
CA SER A 111 11.16 6.55 7.12
C SER A 111 10.43 6.00 8.34
N LEU A 112 11.20 5.71 9.38
CA LEU A 112 10.64 5.46 10.70
C LEU A 112 10.40 6.79 11.43
N PRO A 113 9.48 6.82 12.41
CA PRO A 113 9.37 7.91 13.36
C PRO A 113 10.70 8.18 14.06
N LYS A 114 10.95 9.45 14.44
CA LYS A 114 12.23 9.87 15.08
C LYS A 114 12.51 9.19 16.42
N ASP A 115 11.47 8.71 17.09
CA ASP A 115 11.50 8.01 18.36
C ASP A 115 11.55 6.48 18.19
N ALA A 116 11.69 5.98 16.98
CA ALA A 116 11.81 4.54 16.74
C ALA A 116 13.10 3.99 17.35
N THR A 117 12.96 2.90 18.12
CA THR A 117 14.07 2.22 18.82
C THR A 117 14.76 1.16 17.97
N HIS A 118 14.37 1.03 16.69
CA HIS A 118 14.89 0.02 15.76
C HIS A 118 15.06 0.60 14.36
N TYR A 119 15.88 -0.05 13.55
CA TYR A 119 16.03 0.26 12.13
C TYR A 119 15.08 -0.60 11.28
N ALA A 120 14.61 -0.01 10.19
CA ALA A 120 13.89 -0.75 9.14
C ALA A 120 14.66 -0.62 7.83
N TYR A 121 14.62 -1.66 7.01
CA TYR A 121 15.28 -1.68 5.71
C TYR A 121 14.47 -2.53 4.72
N GLY A 122 14.58 -2.19 3.46
CA GLY A 122 13.85 -2.87 2.38
C GLY A 122 12.83 -1.98 1.69
N VAL A 123 12.03 -2.58 0.82
CA VAL A 123 11.10 -1.90 -0.07
C VAL A 123 9.67 -2.29 0.20
N GLN A 124 8.74 -1.36 -0.04
CA GLN A 124 7.30 -1.58 0.11
C GLN A 124 6.56 -0.99 -1.07
N SER A 125 5.48 -1.64 -1.49
CA SER A 125 4.58 -1.12 -2.50
C SER A 125 3.19 -0.92 -1.91
N TYR A 126 2.59 0.23 -2.17
CA TYR A 126 1.28 0.59 -1.64
C TYR A 126 0.25 0.78 -2.74
N THR A 127 -0.94 0.24 -2.52
CA THR A 127 -2.14 0.55 -3.29
C THR A 127 -3.15 1.27 -2.40
N LEU A 128 -4.14 1.91 -3.01
CA LEU A 128 -5.17 2.62 -2.26
C LEU A 128 -5.97 1.69 -1.35
N SER A 129 -6.28 2.15 -0.15
CA SER A 129 -7.35 1.64 0.70
C SER A 129 -8.20 2.80 1.17
N LEU A 130 -9.51 2.67 1.12
CA LEU A 130 -10.42 3.66 1.70
C LEU A 130 -10.50 3.54 3.23
N ASN A 131 -10.07 2.40 3.76
CA ASN A 131 -10.08 2.12 5.19
C ASN A 131 -8.65 2.18 5.72
N SER A 132 -8.37 3.15 6.58
CA SER A 132 -7.10 3.20 7.31
C SER A 132 -6.97 1.99 8.22
N THR A 133 -6.03 1.12 7.92
CA THR A 133 -5.69 0.02 8.81
C THR A 133 -4.53 0.47 9.70
N GLY A 134 -4.64 0.28 11.01
CA GLY A 134 -3.66 0.81 11.98
C GLY A 134 -2.20 0.44 11.72
N THR A 135 -1.94 -0.60 10.91
CA THR A 135 -0.58 -1.06 10.55
C THR A 135 0.16 -0.12 9.59
N ASN A 136 -0.56 0.69 8.80
CA ASN A 136 0.03 1.60 7.80
C ASN A 136 -0.20 3.08 8.14
N LEU A 137 -0.76 3.36 9.32
CA LEU A 137 -1.13 4.71 9.74
C LEU A 137 0.06 5.68 9.78
N ALA A 138 1.26 5.21 10.09
CA ALA A 138 2.45 6.05 10.12
C ALA A 138 2.81 6.56 8.72
N VAL A 139 2.76 5.70 7.71
CA VAL A 139 2.97 6.07 6.30
C VAL A 139 1.86 6.99 5.81
N GLU A 140 0.59 6.65 6.08
CA GLU A 140 -0.56 7.51 5.73
C GLU A 140 -0.42 8.93 6.29
N LYS A 141 -0.09 9.04 7.58
CA LYS A 141 0.09 10.35 8.23
C LYS A 141 1.24 11.13 7.63
N ARG A 142 2.36 10.46 7.33
CA ARG A 142 3.54 11.10 6.76
C ARG A 142 3.24 11.63 5.37
N GLU A 143 2.76 10.76 4.47
CA GLU A 143 2.50 11.13 3.07
C GLU A 143 1.33 12.11 2.92
N ASN A 144 0.30 11.99 3.74
CA ASN A 144 -0.82 12.93 3.72
C ASN A 144 -0.54 14.25 4.48
N SER A 145 0.56 14.35 5.24
CA SER A 145 0.90 15.59 5.98
C SER A 145 1.14 16.78 5.07
N VAL A 146 1.54 16.53 3.83
CA VAL A 146 1.74 17.57 2.81
C VAL A 146 0.47 18.35 2.49
N ILE A 147 -0.71 17.80 2.75
CA ILE A 147 -2.00 18.49 2.61
C ILE A 147 -2.02 19.81 3.41
N ALA A 148 -1.33 19.86 4.56
CA ALA A 148 -1.21 21.08 5.35
C ALA A 148 -0.46 22.21 4.62
N LEU A 149 0.36 21.88 3.62
CA LEU A 149 1.09 22.85 2.80
C LEU A 149 0.27 23.38 1.60
N GLU A 150 -0.90 22.80 1.34
CA GLU A 150 -1.72 23.05 0.14
C GLU A 150 -2.73 24.20 0.33
N GLY A 151 -2.90 24.72 1.55
CA GLY A 151 -3.81 25.84 1.83
C GLY A 151 -5.26 25.55 1.40
N GLU A 152 -5.85 26.41 0.56
CA GLU A 152 -7.22 26.26 0.07
C GLU A 152 -7.44 24.97 -0.76
N ALA A 153 -6.42 24.48 -1.44
CA ALA A 153 -6.52 23.24 -2.20
C ALA A 153 -6.77 22.01 -1.32
N ALA A 154 -6.40 22.08 -0.03
CA ALA A 154 -6.69 21.02 0.94
C ALA A 154 -8.19 20.71 1.08
N LYS A 155 -9.09 21.65 0.78
CA LYS A 155 -10.54 21.45 0.81
C LYS A 155 -11.03 20.39 -0.21
N LYS A 156 -10.28 20.14 -1.27
CA LYS A 156 -10.60 19.13 -2.30
C LYS A 156 -10.60 17.69 -1.77
N TYR A 157 -9.92 17.43 -0.65
CA TYR A 157 -9.86 16.10 -0.03
C TYR A 157 -11.07 15.79 0.86
N ASN A 158 -11.89 16.80 1.18
CA ASN A 158 -13.18 16.63 1.87
C ASN A 158 -14.26 16.30 0.83
N TYR A 159 -14.27 15.04 0.37
CA TYR A 159 -15.14 14.60 -0.71
C TYR A 159 -16.56 14.33 -0.20
N ASN A 160 -17.50 15.22 -0.52
CA ASN A 160 -18.95 15.00 -0.42
C ASN A 160 -19.51 14.76 -1.84
N ALA A 161 -19.23 13.59 -2.39
CA ALA A 161 -19.79 13.21 -3.68
C ALA A 161 -21.29 12.86 -3.57
N SER A 162 -22.05 13.09 -4.67
CA SER A 162 -23.41 12.59 -4.75
C SER A 162 -23.43 11.05 -4.72
N PRO A 163 -24.53 10.41 -4.27
CA PRO A 163 -24.64 8.96 -4.21
C PRO A 163 -24.35 8.27 -5.57
N GLU A 164 -24.75 8.90 -6.67
CA GLU A 164 -24.56 8.36 -8.02
C GLU A 164 -23.10 8.39 -8.46
N SER A 165 -22.39 9.48 -8.16
CA SER A 165 -20.96 9.57 -8.44
C SER A 165 -20.14 8.62 -7.60
N ASN A 166 -20.59 8.29 -6.37
CA ASN A 166 -19.94 7.31 -5.51
C ASN A 166 -20.04 5.88 -6.08
N ILE A 167 -21.18 5.49 -6.63
CA ILE A 167 -21.38 4.15 -7.23
C ILE A 167 -20.46 3.97 -8.45
N MET A 168 -20.40 4.96 -9.34
CA MET A 168 -19.52 4.93 -10.51
C MET A 168 -18.05 4.86 -10.08
N PHE A 169 -17.68 5.64 -9.09
CA PHE A 169 -16.32 5.68 -8.54
C PHE A 169 -15.95 4.35 -7.86
N GLU A 170 -16.86 3.74 -7.08
CA GLU A 170 -16.64 2.42 -6.47
C GLU A 170 -16.44 1.33 -7.52
N LEU A 171 -17.21 1.34 -8.61
CA LEU A 171 -17.10 0.34 -9.69
C LEU A 171 -15.79 0.47 -10.47
N MET A 172 -15.35 1.68 -10.76
CA MET A 172 -14.06 1.95 -11.39
C MET A 172 -12.91 1.58 -10.46
N GLN A 173 -13.02 1.90 -9.16
CA GLN A 173 -12.01 1.54 -8.17
C GLN A 173 -11.81 0.02 -8.02
N ASP A 174 -12.87 -0.79 -8.12
CA ASP A 174 -12.71 -2.25 -7.99
C ASP A 174 -11.87 -2.85 -9.12
N HIS A 175 -12.05 -2.35 -10.36
CA HIS A 175 -11.22 -2.77 -11.50
C HIS A 175 -9.79 -2.27 -11.35
N ASP A 176 -9.62 -0.98 -11.10
CA ASP A 176 -8.31 -0.34 -10.99
C ASP A 176 -7.54 -0.85 -9.76
N MET A 177 -8.24 -1.26 -8.71
CA MET A 177 -7.63 -1.88 -7.53
C MET A 177 -6.97 -3.22 -7.85
N LYS A 178 -7.64 -4.10 -8.61
CA LYS A 178 -7.05 -5.38 -9.01
C LYS A 178 -5.77 -5.17 -9.82
N GLU A 179 -5.83 -4.25 -10.75
CA GLU A 179 -4.70 -3.90 -11.60
C GLU A 179 -3.59 -3.19 -10.83
N SER A 180 -3.96 -2.31 -9.90
CA SER A 180 -3.01 -1.67 -8.97
C SER A 180 -2.27 -2.70 -8.14
N VAL A 181 -2.97 -3.70 -7.58
CA VAL A 181 -2.36 -4.79 -6.80
C VAL A 181 -1.48 -5.68 -7.70
N ALA A 182 -1.91 -5.96 -8.93
CA ALA A 182 -1.11 -6.74 -9.87
C ALA A 182 0.21 -6.04 -10.20
N PHE A 183 0.15 -4.73 -10.51
CA PHE A 183 1.35 -3.93 -10.75
C PHE A 183 2.21 -3.77 -9.48
N ALA A 184 1.60 -3.51 -8.31
CA ALA A 184 2.32 -3.38 -7.05
C ALA A 184 3.14 -4.64 -6.71
N LYS A 185 2.57 -5.84 -6.94
CA LYS A 185 3.30 -7.11 -6.78
C LYS A 185 4.48 -7.20 -7.75
N MET A 186 4.27 -6.86 -9.02
CA MET A 186 5.32 -6.87 -10.03
C MET A 186 6.45 -5.89 -9.71
N ALA A 187 6.11 -4.69 -9.23
CA ALA A 187 7.09 -3.70 -8.79
C ALA A 187 7.85 -4.16 -7.53
N GLN A 188 7.14 -4.74 -6.56
CA GLN A 188 7.75 -5.31 -5.36
C GLN A 188 8.73 -6.42 -5.72
N ASP A 189 8.32 -7.37 -6.57
CA ASP A 189 9.17 -8.48 -7.03
C ASP A 189 10.41 -7.97 -7.73
N GLU A 190 10.31 -6.96 -8.61
CA GLU A 190 11.46 -6.39 -9.28
C GLU A 190 12.40 -5.63 -8.32
N MET A 191 11.87 -4.88 -7.38
CA MET A 191 12.69 -4.20 -6.37
C MET A 191 13.42 -5.20 -5.46
N VAL A 192 12.83 -6.38 -5.21
CA VAL A 192 13.47 -7.47 -4.46
C VAL A 192 14.49 -8.19 -5.31
N HIS A 193 14.13 -8.69 -6.51
CA HIS A 193 14.99 -9.57 -7.30
C HIS A 193 16.03 -8.80 -8.11
N THR A 194 15.61 -7.74 -8.82
CA THR A 194 16.52 -6.90 -9.63
C THR A 194 17.24 -5.91 -8.73
N GLY A 195 16.55 -5.33 -7.75
CA GLY A 195 17.09 -4.33 -6.84
C GLY A 195 17.86 -4.91 -5.65
N GLY A 196 17.78 -6.22 -5.41
CA GLY A 196 18.45 -6.86 -4.27
C GLY A 196 17.97 -6.36 -2.92
N ARG A 197 16.73 -5.82 -2.83
CA ARG A 197 16.22 -5.23 -1.59
C ARG A 197 15.41 -6.24 -0.79
N LYS A 198 15.36 -6.07 0.55
CA LYS A 198 14.51 -6.89 1.40
C LYS A 198 13.05 -6.64 1.08
N ASP A 199 12.28 -7.71 0.96
CA ASP A 199 10.84 -7.65 0.77
C ASP A 199 10.13 -7.26 2.08
N MET A 200 9.42 -6.15 2.07
CA MET A 200 8.53 -5.72 3.16
C MET A 200 7.05 -5.77 2.74
N GLY A 201 6.77 -6.28 1.56
CA GLY A 201 5.45 -6.65 1.06
C GLY A 201 4.68 -5.53 0.38
N VAL A 202 3.61 -5.98 -0.28
CA VAL A 202 2.58 -5.12 -0.86
C VAL A 202 1.54 -4.83 0.20
N ARG A 203 1.17 -3.59 0.37
CA ARG A 203 0.24 -3.10 1.40
C ARG A 203 -0.82 -2.20 0.80
N GLN A 204 -1.84 -1.91 1.60
CA GLN A 204 -2.88 -0.95 1.27
C GLN A 204 -2.91 0.16 2.30
N ALA A 205 -3.02 1.42 1.83
CA ALA A 205 -3.03 2.60 2.69
C ALA A 205 -3.94 3.70 2.11
N ASN A 206 -4.49 4.55 2.97
CA ASN A 206 -5.34 5.67 2.53
C ASN A 206 -4.48 6.87 2.11
N LEU A 207 -3.80 6.72 0.98
CA LEU A 207 -2.88 7.72 0.44
C LEU A 207 -3.62 8.71 -0.46
N ALA A 208 -3.58 9.99 -0.10
CA ALA A 208 -4.31 11.04 -0.80
C ALA A 208 -3.89 11.17 -2.28
N VAL A 209 -2.62 10.96 -2.60
CA VAL A 209 -2.11 11.01 -3.97
C VAL A 209 -2.73 9.95 -4.88
N LEU A 210 -3.13 8.78 -4.34
CA LEU A 210 -3.76 7.71 -5.09
C LEU A 210 -5.29 7.82 -5.13
N ARG A 211 -5.89 8.57 -4.18
CA ARG A 211 -7.35 8.60 -4.00
C ARG A 211 -8.11 9.19 -5.19
N LEU A 212 -7.52 10.14 -5.89
CA LEU A 212 -8.15 10.88 -6.97
C LEU A 212 -7.71 10.41 -8.37
N THR A 213 -6.98 9.32 -8.48
CA THR A 213 -6.58 8.73 -9.76
C THR A 213 -7.69 7.85 -10.34
N TYR A 214 -7.85 7.85 -11.66
CA TYR A 214 -8.86 7.08 -12.40
C TYR A 214 -8.21 6.00 -13.29
N MET A 215 -7.07 5.49 -12.86
CA MET A 215 -6.33 4.41 -13.49
C MET A 215 -5.64 3.59 -12.40
N PRO A 216 -5.11 2.39 -12.71
CA PRO A 216 -4.23 1.65 -11.81
C PRO A 216 -3.11 2.54 -11.27
N SER A 217 -2.98 2.58 -9.94
CA SER A 217 -2.07 3.52 -9.27
C SER A 217 -1.40 2.90 -8.06
N VAL A 218 -0.12 3.20 -7.88
CA VAL A 218 0.71 2.71 -6.79
C VAL A 218 1.63 3.80 -6.25
N LEU A 219 2.00 3.65 -4.98
CA LEU A 219 3.11 4.37 -4.35
C LEU A 219 4.18 3.35 -3.96
N LEU A 220 5.42 3.61 -4.37
CA LEU A 220 6.58 2.76 -4.14
C LEU A 220 7.53 3.42 -3.15
N GLU A 221 7.80 2.73 -2.04
CA GLU A 221 8.76 3.11 -1.03
C GLU A 221 10.06 2.34 -1.30
N VAL A 222 11.05 3.04 -1.85
CA VAL A 222 12.27 2.41 -2.40
C VAL A 222 13.35 2.13 -1.37
N GLY A 223 13.09 2.35 -0.08
CA GLY A 223 14.00 2.13 1.04
C GLY A 223 13.67 3.05 2.20
N PHE A 224 14.47 3.03 3.28
CA PHE A 224 14.27 3.81 4.50
C PHE A 224 15.39 4.83 4.69
N ILE A 225 15.14 6.12 4.43
CA ILE A 225 16.14 7.19 4.61
C ILE A 225 16.57 7.38 6.08
N SER A 226 15.75 6.92 7.04
CA SER A 226 16.03 6.96 8.47
C SER A 226 17.04 5.91 8.93
N THR A 227 17.41 4.95 8.08
CA THR A 227 18.36 3.88 8.37
C THR A 227 19.70 4.20 7.70
N PRO A 228 20.82 4.33 8.43
CA PRO A 228 22.08 4.83 7.89
C PRO A 228 22.60 4.10 6.64
N GLU A 229 22.52 2.77 6.61
CA GLU A 229 22.97 1.95 5.47
C GLU A 229 22.06 2.12 4.26
N GLU A 230 20.75 2.23 4.49
CA GLU A 230 19.75 2.50 3.45
C GLU A 230 19.93 3.93 2.90
N GLU A 231 20.12 4.91 3.78
CA GLU A 231 20.40 6.29 3.37
C GLU A 231 21.64 6.35 2.48
N LYS A 232 22.75 5.71 2.89
CA LYS A 232 23.97 5.64 2.08
C LYS A 232 23.71 5.04 0.70
N PHE A 233 22.93 3.95 0.64
CA PHE A 233 22.55 3.31 -0.62
C PHE A 233 21.68 4.25 -1.47
N LEU A 234 20.63 4.85 -0.89
CA LEU A 234 19.68 5.72 -1.58
C LEU A 234 20.32 7.04 -2.05
N MET A 235 21.34 7.53 -1.35
CA MET A 235 22.11 8.71 -1.75
C MET A 235 23.16 8.38 -2.83
N SER A 236 23.50 7.12 -3.04
CA SER A 236 24.45 6.72 -4.05
C SER A 236 23.80 6.69 -5.45
N ARG A 237 24.56 7.06 -6.47
CA ARG A 237 24.12 6.96 -7.87
C ARG A 237 23.77 5.53 -8.26
N ASP A 238 24.57 4.56 -7.79
CA ASP A 238 24.35 3.15 -8.09
C ASP A 238 23.08 2.62 -7.47
N GLY A 239 22.80 2.99 -6.22
CA GLY A 239 21.56 2.63 -5.54
C GLY A 239 20.33 3.22 -6.24
N GLN A 240 20.37 4.51 -6.61
CA GLN A 240 19.29 5.15 -7.35
C GLN A 240 19.08 4.51 -8.73
N ASN A 241 20.16 4.23 -9.47
CA ASN A 241 20.10 3.56 -10.77
C ASN A 241 19.53 2.15 -10.65
N LEU A 242 19.89 1.43 -9.59
CA LEU A 242 19.41 0.07 -9.35
C LEU A 242 17.90 0.06 -9.06
N MET A 243 17.41 0.98 -8.22
CA MET A 243 15.99 1.15 -7.98
C MET A 243 15.25 1.57 -9.25
N ALA A 244 15.81 2.47 -10.03
CA ALA A 244 15.24 2.89 -11.31
C ALA A 244 15.13 1.72 -12.30
N LYS A 245 16.14 0.87 -12.42
CA LYS A 245 16.09 -0.33 -13.27
C LYS A 245 15.00 -1.31 -12.82
N SER A 246 14.83 -1.50 -11.51
CA SER A 246 13.79 -2.37 -10.95
C SER A 246 12.40 -1.86 -11.30
N ILE A 247 12.13 -0.57 -11.09
CA ILE A 247 10.84 0.04 -11.41
C ILE A 247 10.59 0.05 -12.92
N TYR A 248 11.62 0.36 -13.72
CA TYR A 248 11.56 0.26 -15.17
C TYR A 248 11.16 -1.13 -15.65
N ASN A 249 11.78 -2.20 -15.11
CA ASN A 249 11.47 -3.57 -15.45
C ASN A 249 10.00 -3.91 -15.15
N ALA A 250 9.50 -3.48 -13.99
CA ALA A 250 8.11 -3.68 -13.61
C ALA A 250 7.14 -3.01 -14.60
N ILE A 251 7.40 -1.75 -14.97
CA ILE A 251 6.58 -1.01 -15.92
C ILE A 251 6.62 -1.66 -17.31
N ALA A 252 7.82 -2.06 -17.78
CA ALA A 252 7.98 -2.72 -19.07
C ALA A 252 7.23 -4.06 -19.14
N LYS A 253 7.30 -4.87 -18.07
CA LYS A 253 6.54 -6.12 -17.97
C LYS A 253 5.03 -5.88 -17.98
N TYR A 254 4.56 -4.93 -17.20
CA TYR A 254 3.14 -4.59 -17.12
C TYR A 254 2.61 -4.07 -18.45
N ALA A 255 3.32 -3.13 -19.08
CA ALA A 255 2.97 -2.63 -20.41
C ALA A 255 2.96 -3.73 -21.47
N SER A 256 3.91 -4.68 -21.40
CA SER A 256 3.98 -5.84 -22.29
C SER A 256 2.72 -6.70 -22.21
N GLN A 257 2.20 -6.95 -21.00
CA GLN A 257 0.97 -7.70 -20.80
C GLN A 257 -0.26 -6.99 -21.40
N ARG A 258 -0.25 -5.66 -21.40
CA ARG A 258 -1.35 -4.82 -21.92
C ARG A 258 -1.29 -4.60 -23.42
N THR A 259 -0.09 -4.46 -23.99
CA THR A 259 0.10 -4.14 -25.41
C THR A 259 0.42 -5.35 -26.28
N GLY A 260 0.74 -6.51 -25.67
CA GLY A 260 1.24 -7.69 -26.38
C GLY A 260 2.66 -7.52 -26.94
N LYS A 261 3.33 -6.38 -26.71
CA LYS A 261 4.70 -6.14 -27.16
C LYS A 261 5.71 -6.68 -26.16
N LYS A 262 6.78 -7.29 -26.66
CA LYS A 262 7.79 -7.94 -25.81
C LYS A 262 8.54 -6.92 -24.97
N ALA A 263 8.64 -7.14 -23.65
CA ALA A 263 9.43 -6.31 -22.75
C ALA A 263 10.93 -6.54 -22.97
N LYS A 264 11.68 -5.45 -23.06
CA LYS A 264 13.15 -5.45 -22.97
C LYS A 264 13.53 -5.06 -21.54
N LEU A 265 14.21 -5.95 -20.82
CA LEU A 265 14.49 -5.79 -19.40
C LEU A 265 15.95 -5.48 -19.16
N GLU A 266 16.23 -4.64 -18.17
CA GLU A 266 17.56 -4.40 -17.64
C GLU A 266 17.97 -5.54 -16.70
N LYS A 267 19.23 -5.97 -16.78
CA LYS A 267 19.76 -6.99 -15.88
C LYS A 267 20.12 -6.41 -14.51
N PRO A 268 20.02 -7.20 -13.43
CA PRO A 268 20.56 -6.80 -12.14
C PRO A 268 22.03 -6.40 -12.27
N SER A 269 22.41 -5.27 -11.69
CA SER A 269 23.82 -4.96 -11.53
C SER A 269 24.32 -5.66 -10.27
N PRO A 270 25.51 -6.26 -10.25
CA PRO A 270 26.07 -6.83 -9.03
C PRO A 270 26.47 -5.70 -8.08
N VAL A 271 25.50 -5.19 -7.33
CA VAL A 271 25.78 -4.35 -6.16
C VAL A 271 25.87 -5.32 -4.99
N PRO A 272 26.95 -5.30 -4.18
CA PRO A 272 27.06 -6.17 -3.02
C PRO A 272 25.85 -5.94 -2.09
N VAL A 273 25.05 -6.96 -1.93
CA VAL A 273 24.04 -6.98 -0.85
C VAL A 273 24.82 -7.00 0.44
N GLN A 274 24.86 -5.88 1.16
CA GLN A 274 25.36 -5.89 2.53
C GLN A 274 24.30 -6.58 3.39
N THR A 275 24.45 -7.88 3.55
CA THR A 275 23.83 -8.63 4.64
C THR A 275 24.56 -8.20 5.90
N THR A 276 24.01 -7.24 6.63
CA THR A 276 24.41 -7.02 8.02
C THR A 276 23.80 -8.14 8.83
N THR A 277 24.53 -9.26 8.96
CA THR A 277 24.37 -10.14 10.11
C THR A 277 24.80 -9.33 11.33
N PRO A 278 24.03 -9.33 12.42
CA PRO A 278 24.55 -8.81 13.68
C PRO A 278 25.78 -9.66 14.05
N ASP A 279 26.90 -9.01 14.13
CA ASP A 279 28.15 -9.63 14.57
C ASP A 279 28.01 -10.03 16.04
N ALA A 280 27.81 -11.32 16.28
CA ALA A 280 27.84 -11.93 17.59
C ALA A 280 29.24 -12.51 17.77
N SER A 281 30.19 -11.68 18.10
CA SER A 281 31.44 -12.16 18.72
C SER A 281 32.16 -11.05 19.48
N SER A 282 31.96 -11.03 20.77
CA SER A 282 33.04 -10.79 21.73
C SER A 282 32.79 -11.67 22.92
N SER A 283 33.35 -12.86 22.85
CA SER A 283 33.59 -13.73 23.99
C SER A 283 34.80 -13.16 24.76
N ASP A 284 34.57 -12.57 25.90
CA ASP A 284 35.56 -12.51 26.94
C ASP A 284 34.96 -13.13 28.22
N THR A 285 35.43 -14.33 28.47
CA THR A 285 35.24 -15.04 29.74
C THR A 285 36.35 -14.62 30.70
N PRO A 286 36.03 -14.29 31.92
CA PRO A 286 36.87 -14.72 33.03
C PRO A 286 36.15 -15.66 34.00
N ALA A 287 36.98 -16.58 34.46
CA ALA A 287 36.73 -17.77 35.21
C ALA A 287 35.94 -17.60 36.52
N ALA A 288 35.36 -18.73 36.85
CA ALA A 288 34.62 -19.07 38.06
C ALA A 288 35.30 -18.73 39.38
N THR A 289 34.51 -18.32 40.36
CA THR A 289 34.67 -18.80 41.74
C THR A 289 33.30 -18.92 42.41
N SER A 290 33.08 -20.12 42.92
CA SER A 290 31.96 -20.63 43.69
C SER A 290 31.74 -19.86 44.99
N SER A 291 30.51 -19.67 45.42
CA SER A 291 30.09 -20.03 46.80
C SER A 291 28.60 -19.88 47.00
N ALA A 292 28.07 -20.82 47.67
CA ALA A 292 26.71 -21.23 47.95
C ALA A 292 25.92 -20.32 48.91
N THR A 293 24.59 -20.55 48.84
CA THR A 293 23.67 -20.71 49.98
C THR A 293 23.05 -19.45 50.59
N THR A 294 21.77 -19.21 50.44
CA THR A 294 20.66 -19.46 51.36
C THR A 294 19.44 -18.57 51.06
N THR A 295 18.32 -19.21 50.92
CA THR A 295 16.98 -18.61 51.12
C THR A 295 16.74 -18.48 52.65
N PRO A 296 15.93 -17.54 53.15
CA PRO A 296 14.51 -17.73 53.21
C PRO A 296 13.63 -16.46 53.17
N SER A 297 12.44 -16.68 52.69
CA SER A 297 11.08 -16.26 53.13
C SER A 297 10.89 -15.06 54.06
N ALA A 298 9.98 -14.18 53.67
CA ALA A 298 8.69 -13.87 54.30
C ALA A 298 8.18 -12.45 54.00
N THR A 299 6.99 -12.43 53.45
CA THR A 299 5.78 -11.69 53.86
C THR A 299 5.93 -10.28 54.45
N THR A 300 5.34 -9.29 53.78
CA THR A 300 4.33 -8.41 54.41
C THR A 300 3.63 -7.54 53.35
N THR A 301 2.30 -7.65 53.30
CA THR A 301 1.34 -6.67 52.79
C THR A 301 1.26 -5.52 53.79
N PRO A 302 0.92 -4.31 53.33
CA PRO A 302 -0.21 -3.64 53.94
C PRO A 302 -1.23 -3.04 52.94
N SER A 303 -2.41 -3.14 53.40
CA SER A 303 -3.71 -2.62 52.93
C SER A 303 -3.77 -1.13 52.70
N ALA A 304 -4.61 -0.84 51.68
CA ALA A 304 -5.68 0.17 51.63
C ALA A 304 -5.43 1.62 52.10
N THR A 305 -5.68 2.54 51.15
CA THR A 305 -6.56 3.67 51.50
C THR A 305 -7.31 4.13 50.23
N THR A 306 -8.60 4.03 50.32
CA THR A 306 -9.65 4.61 49.50
C THR A 306 -9.55 6.13 49.48
N ASN A 307 -9.63 6.72 48.29
CA ASN A 307 -10.28 8.02 48.12
C ASN A 307 -10.95 8.07 46.75
N THR A 308 -12.25 7.99 46.78
CA THR A 308 -13.17 8.36 45.72
C THR A 308 -13.35 9.89 45.75
N PRO A 309 -13.44 10.54 44.60
CA PRO A 309 -14.49 11.49 44.39
C PRO A 309 -15.37 11.08 43.20
N SER A 310 -16.61 10.96 43.51
CA SER A 310 -17.75 10.93 42.61
C SER A 310 -17.77 12.18 41.75
N ALA A 311 -17.78 11.99 40.43
CA ALA A 311 -18.32 12.96 39.49
C ALA A 311 -18.91 12.21 38.30
N THR A 312 -20.20 12.16 38.26
CA THR A 312 -21.10 11.82 37.18
C THR A 312 -20.80 12.65 35.96
N ASN A 313 -20.31 11.99 34.88
CA ASN A 313 -20.57 12.41 33.50
C ASN A 313 -20.51 11.15 32.65
N GLY A 314 -21.59 10.87 31.89
CA GLY A 314 -21.79 9.67 31.08
C GLY A 314 -20.63 9.44 30.09
N ALA A 315 -19.66 8.68 30.51
CA ALA A 315 -18.59 8.20 29.64
C ALA A 315 -19.20 7.16 28.70
N LYS A 316 -19.29 7.48 27.43
CA LYS A 316 -19.64 6.52 26.39
C LYS A 316 -18.65 5.36 26.45
N LYS A 317 -19.19 4.15 26.52
CA LYS A 317 -18.41 2.92 26.60
C LYS A 317 -17.95 2.52 25.19
N THR A 318 -16.64 2.42 24.98
CA THR A 318 -16.08 1.91 23.72
C THR A 318 -16.19 0.40 23.67
N VAL A 319 -16.88 -0.12 22.65
CA VAL A 319 -17.04 -1.56 22.39
C VAL A 319 -16.36 -1.93 21.08
N TYR A 320 -15.63 -3.04 21.10
CA TYR A 320 -14.91 -3.57 19.94
C TYR A 320 -15.69 -4.75 19.36
N LYS A 321 -15.97 -4.75 18.05
CA LYS A 321 -16.62 -5.84 17.32
C LYS A 321 -15.78 -6.23 16.11
N VAL A 322 -15.97 -7.43 15.57
CA VAL A 322 -15.22 -7.90 14.39
C VAL A 322 -16.13 -7.84 13.18
N GLN A 323 -15.85 -6.92 12.24
CA GLN A 323 -16.59 -6.83 10.99
C GLN A 323 -16.13 -7.93 10.04
N ILE A 324 -17.08 -8.69 9.49
CA ILE A 324 -16.84 -9.84 8.61
C ILE A 324 -17.33 -9.61 7.19
N LEU A 325 -18.37 -8.82 7.01
CA LEU A 325 -18.96 -8.50 5.71
C LEU A 325 -19.49 -7.06 5.70
N SER A 326 -19.57 -6.47 4.51
CA SER A 326 -20.32 -5.24 4.26
C SER A 326 -20.87 -5.26 2.83
N GLY A 327 -22.00 -4.56 2.62
CA GLY A 327 -22.63 -4.48 1.30
C GLY A 327 -23.77 -3.48 1.25
N SER A 328 -24.31 -3.23 0.06
CA SER A 328 -25.48 -2.39 -0.20
C SER A 328 -26.80 -3.17 -0.09
N VAL A 329 -26.75 -4.51 -0.04
CA VAL A 329 -27.93 -5.36 0.08
C VAL A 329 -28.04 -5.89 1.50
N LYS A 330 -29.24 -5.76 2.08
CA LYS A 330 -29.53 -6.28 3.41
C LYS A 330 -29.63 -7.81 3.38
N LEU A 331 -28.70 -8.48 4.07
CA LEU A 331 -28.70 -9.94 4.21
C LEU A 331 -29.64 -10.37 5.35
N LYS A 332 -30.29 -11.52 5.19
CA LYS A 332 -31.07 -12.15 6.26
C LYS A 332 -30.14 -12.72 7.34
N SER A 333 -30.59 -12.79 8.58
CA SER A 333 -29.80 -13.26 9.73
C SER A 333 -29.23 -14.69 9.60
N ASN A 334 -29.80 -15.50 8.72
CA ASN A 334 -29.37 -16.87 8.41
C ASN A 334 -28.70 -16.99 7.01
N ASP A 335 -28.23 -15.89 6.44
CA ASP A 335 -27.61 -15.90 5.11
C ASP A 335 -26.36 -16.81 5.11
N LYS A 336 -26.20 -17.58 4.03
CA LYS A 336 -25.07 -18.51 3.85
C LYS A 336 -23.72 -17.83 3.89
N GLN A 337 -23.66 -16.54 3.53
CA GLN A 337 -22.43 -15.74 3.57
C GLN A 337 -21.86 -15.60 4.98
N PHE A 338 -22.69 -15.73 6.03
CA PHE A 338 -22.21 -15.70 7.43
C PHE A 338 -21.52 -17.01 7.87
N LYS A 339 -21.54 -18.05 7.04
CA LYS A 339 -20.85 -19.34 7.33
C LYS A 339 -21.19 -19.89 8.72
N GLY A 340 -22.46 -19.73 9.14
CA GLY A 340 -22.98 -20.21 10.42
C GLY A 340 -22.71 -19.30 11.62
N LEU A 341 -22.09 -18.14 11.45
CA LEU A 341 -21.89 -17.17 12.53
C LEU A 341 -23.17 -16.33 12.76
N LYS A 342 -23.49 -16.07 14.03
CA LYS A 342 -24.52 -15.09 14.39
C LYS A 342 -23.90 -13.69 14.34
N CYS A 343 -24.39 -12.87 13.43
CA CYS A 343 -23.84 -11.55 13.18
C CYS A 343 -24.85 -10.46 13.56
N GLU A 344 -24.33 -9.35 14.04
CA GLU A 344 -25.09 -8.12 14.22
C GLU A 344 -24.99 -7.28 12.95
N MET A 345 -26.11 -6.68 12.58
CA MET A 345 -26.18 -5.79 11.42
C MET A 345 -26.18 -4.34 11.89
N HIS A 346 -25.34 -3.55 11.25
CA HIS A 346 -25.26 -2.11 11.42
C HIS A 346 -25.57 -1.45 10.09
N GLU A 347 -26.53 -0.53 10.08
CA GLU A 347 -26.88 0.24 8.87
C GLU A 347 -26.40 1.67 9.02
N LYS A 348 -25.66 2.16 8.02
CA LYS A 348 -25.21 3.54 7.95
C LYS A 348 -25.15 3.98 6.50
N GLY A 349 -25.93 5.04 6.17
CA GLY A 349 -25.90 5.62 4.82
C GLY A 349 -26.33 4.65 3.70
N GLY A 350 -27.33 3.78 3.96
CA GLY A 350 -27.82 2.79 2.97
C GLY A 350 -26.89 1.59 2.76
N ARG A 351 -25.86 1.44 3.58
CA ARG A 351 -24.97 0.26 3.60
C ARG A 351 -25.15 -0.54 4.87
N TYR A 352 -24.94 -1.84 4.75
CA TYR A 352 -25.04 -2.81 5.82
C TYR A 352 -23.65 -3.35 6.14
N ALA A 353 -23.23 -3.23 7.40
CA ALA A 353 -22.05 -3.89 7.94
C ALA A 353 -22.48 -5.00 8.88
N TYR A 354 -21.82 -6.14 8.82
CA TYR A 354 -22.12 -7.30 9.65
C TYR A 354 -20.94 -7.59 10.55
N THR A 355 -21.18 -7.55 11.88
CA THR A 355 -20.16 -7.78 12.89
C THR A 355 -20.42 -9.06 13.66
N TYR A 356 -19.34 -9.68 14.12
CA TYR A 356 -19.33 -10.87 14.94
C TYR A 356 -18.59 -10.63 16.24
N GLY A 357 -19.18 -11.07 17.36
CA GLY A 357 -18.62 -10.91 18.69
C GLY A 357 -18.59 -9.46 19.18
N SER A 358 -18.43 -9.31 20.47
CA SER A 358 -18.30 -8.01 21.16
C SER A 358 -17.26 -8.15 22.25
N ALA A 359 -16.42 -7.14 22.43
CA ALA A 359 -15.33 -7.14 23.39
C ALA A 359 -15.18 -5.75 24.03
N SER A 360 -14.80 -5.71 25.28
CA SER A 360 -14.52 -4.48 26.03
C SER A 360 -13.10 -3.99 25.82
N THR A 361 -12.20 -4.85 25.32
CA THR A 361 -10.80 -4.54 25.08
C THR A 361 -10.36 -4.95 23.67
N MET A 362 -9.37 -4.23 23.12
CA MET A 362 -8.74 -4.58 21.83
C MET A 362 -8.10 -5.98 21.86
N ALA A 363 -7.59 -6.41 23.01
CA ALA A 363 -6.95 -7.72 23.15
C ALA A 363 -7.96 -8.86 22.99
N GLU A 364 -9.15 -8.72 23.59
CA GLU A 364 -10.26 -9.67 23.43
C GLU A 364 -10.77 -9.67 21.99
N ALA A 365 -10.96 -8.50 21.39
CA ALA A 365 -11.39 -8.39 19.99
C ALA A 365 -10.40 -9.07 19.02
N LYS A 366 -9.09 -8.97 19.28
CA LYS A 366 -8.06 -9.71 18.49
C LYS A 366 -8.22 -11.22 18.61
N LYS A 367 -8.54 -11.75 19.81
CA LYS A 367 -8.82 -13.18 20.00
C LYS A 367 -10.07 -13.63 19.23
N ILE A 368 -11.16 -12.84 19.28
CA ILE A 368 -12.38 -13.11 18.52
C ILE A 368 -12.07 -13.11 17.01
N ARG A 369 -11.33 -12.12 16.52
CA ARG A 369 -10.92 -12.06 15.11
C ARG A 369 -10.10 -13.30 14.73
N GLN A 370 -9.12 -13.69 15.54
CA GLN A 370 -8.26 -14.85 15.27
C GLN A 370 -9.07 -16.16 15.16
N SER A 371 -10.13 -16.33 15.96
CA SER A 371 -10.96 -17.54 15.96
C SER A 371 -11.82 -17.72 14.70
N ILE A 372 -11.91 -16.68 13.84
CA ILE A 372 -12.75 -16.72 12.62
C ILE A 372 -11.95 -16.43 11.33
N LEU A 373 -10.63 -16.23 11.40
CA LEU A 373 -9.81 -15.90 10.23
C LEU A 373 -9.80 -16.99 9.16
N ASP A 374 -9.93 -18.26 9.54
CA ASP A 374 -10.09 -19.40 8.63
C ASP A 374 -11.35 -19.29 7.76
N LYS A 375 -12.43 -18.74 8.33
CA LYS A 375 -13.70 -18.52 7.63
C LYS A 375 -13.76 -17.14 6.95
N PHE A 376 -13.19 -16.12 7.58
CA PHE A 376 -13.22 -14.72 7.14
C PHE A 376 -11.84 -14.07 7.19
N PRO A 377 -10.95 -14.40 6.23
CA PRO A 377 -9.58 -13.86 6.23
C PRO A 377 -9.52 -12.32 6.15
N GLN A 378 -10.57 -11.68 5.62
CA GLN A 378 -10.71 -10.24 5.50
C GLN A 378 -11.33 -9.56 6.75
N ALA A 379 -11.66 -10.34 7.82
CA ALA A 379 -12.28 -9.78 9.03
C ALA A 379 -11.36 -8.76 9.73
N PHE A 380 -11.93 -7.66 10.19
CA PHE A 380 -11.20 -6.61 10.92
C PHE A 380 -12.00 -6.09 12.12
N ILE A 381 -11.28 -5.46 13.07
CA ILE A 381 -11.89 -4.95 14.31
C ILE A 381 -12.40 -3.54 14.05
N VAL A 382 -13.64 -3.27 14.49
CA VAL A 382 -14.30 -1.97 14.46
C VAL A 382 -14.67 -1.54 15.87
N THR A 383 -14.72 -0.24 16.11
CA THR A 383 -15.11 0.35 17.40
C THR A 383 -16.49 0.98 17.32
N PHE A 384 -17.29 0.77 18.36
CA PHE A 384 -18.57 1.44 18.57
C PHE A 384 -18.52 2.18 19.90
N GLU A 385 -19.19 3.32 19.98
CA GLU A 385 -19.47 4.04 21.22
C GLU A 385 -20.92 3.76 21.60
N GLU A 386 -21.11 3.04 22.69
CA GLU A 386 -22.42 2.71 23.30
C GLU A 386 -22.69 3.56 24.54
#